data_700f50be2bad6a306b16a08a56ac660f
#
_entry.id   700f50be2bad6a306b16a08a56ac660f
#
_cell.length_a   1.000
_cell.length_b   1.000
_cell.length_c   1.000
_cell.angle_alpha   90.00
_cell.angle_beta   90.00
_cell.angle_gamma   90.00
#
_symmetry.space_group_name_H-M   'P 1'
#
loop_
_entity.id
_entity.type
_entity.pdbx_description
1 polymer ?
#
loop_
_entity_poly.entity_id
_entity_poly.type
_entity_poly.pdbx_seq_one_letter_code
_entity_poly.pdbx_strand_id
1 'polypeptide(L)'
;MTNKLEYPVVRGCFLARTTEDLDDVFRLRYLCYRRRGAIPERAVGQFRDSFDGLPNQFSYLIRDSGEEPLATIRVSVVRKDLGWTESPAERVFGDHAAFQLMAESSFVEASRLCLGGTARRDSFYALLGSMAALGEQYEVEWLTACPRVEHSEVYQRLYGFRPMAEPRRYFGVSFETELLGIRLDEIRELARRVPWMEDAWEAEKYRSSTNFSLQYEKGTASSNTRV
;
A
#
# COMPACT_ATOMS: atom_id res chain seq x y z
N MET A 1 -11.82 23.04 27.97
CA MET A 1 -10.87 23.42 26.91
C MET A 1 -10.32 22.13 26.35
N THR A 2 -10.93 21.58 25.29
CA THR A 2 -10.47 20.37 24.61
C THR A 2 -9.34 20.80 23.67
N ASN A 3 -8.10 20.43 24.02
CA ASN A 3 -6.96 20.52 23.12
C ASN A 3 -7.28 19.62 21.90
N LYS A 4 -7.75 20.21 20.81
CA LYS A 4 -7.70 19.55 19.51
C LYS A 4 -6.22 19.37 19.19
N LEU A 5 -5.72 18.17 19.38
CA LEU A 5 -4.47 17.75 18.76
C LEU A 5 -4.68 17.92 17.25
N GLU A 6 -4.16 18.98 16.69
CA GLU A 6 -4.03 19.14 15.24
C GLU A 6 -3.05 18.06 14.76
N TYR A 7 -3.57 16.91 14.38
CA TYR A 7 -2.81 15.92 13.65
C TYR A 7 -2.54 16.52 12.27
N PRO A 8 -1.27 16.74 11.89
CA PRO A 8 -0.98 17.27 10.58
C PRO A 8 -1.48 16.27 9.56
N VAL A 9 -2.49 16.67 8.78
CA VAL A 9 -2.86 15.97 7.56
C VAL A 9 -1.58 15.83 6.76
N VAL A 10 -1.12 14.61 6.48
CA VAL A 10 0.10 14.39 5.71
C VAL A 10 -0.19 14.90 4.31
N ARG A 11 0.17 16.15 4.07
CA ARG A 11 0.10 16.75 2.75
C ARG A 11 1.09 15.99 1.88
N GLY A 12 0.61 15.45 0.77
CA GLY A 12 1.49 14.94 -0.26
C GLY A 12 1.52 13.43 -0.48
N CYS A 13 0.62 12.62 0.11
CA CYS A 13 0.44 11.25 -0.35
C CYS A 13 -0.30 11.26 -1.69
N PHE A 14 0.29 10.70 -2.75
CA PHE A 14 -0.31 10.64 -4.08
C PHE A 14 0.08 9.36 -4.81
N LEU A 15 -0.73 8.99 -5.78
CA LEU A 15 -0.45 7.86 -6.66
C LEU A 15 0.67 8.23 -7.66
N ALA A 16 1.79 7.50 -7.61
CA ALA A 16 2.90 7.65 -8.54
C ALA A 16 2.45 7.21 -9.95
N ARG A 17 2.53 8.12 -10.91
CA ARG A 17 2.01 7.91 -12.27
C ARG A 17 3.02 8.19 -13.36
N THR A 18 3.89 9.16 -13.13
CA THR A 18 4.93 9.52 -14.09
C THR A 18 6.12 8.56 -13.97
N THR A 19 6.92 8.49 -14.99
CA THR A 19 8.18 7.74 -14.95
C THR A 19 9.07 8.24 -13.82
N GLU A 20 9.10 9.55 -13.59
CA GLU A 20 9.87 10.19 -12.52
C GLU A 20 9.40 9.77 -11.13
N ASP A 21 8.07 9.78 -10.88
CA ASP A 21 7.51 9.31 -9.61
C ASP A 21 7.85 7.84 -9.35
N LEU A 22 7.74 7.00 -10.37
CA LEU A 22 8.06 5.57 -10.26
C LEU A 22 9.55 5.33 -10.03
N ASP A 23 10.42 6.10 -10.68
CA ASP A 23 11.86 6.03 -10.44
C ASP A 23 12.21 6.43 -9.00
N ASP A 24 11.55 7.44 -8.46
CA ASP A 24 11.69 7.83 -7.05
C ASP A 24 11.19 6.75 -6.09
N VAL A 25 10.03 6.14 -6.38
CA VAL A 25 9.54 4.97 -5.63
C VAL A 25 10.58 3.86 -5.60
N PHE A 26 11.14 3.47 -6.74
CA PHE A 26 12.10 2.37 -6.83
C PHE A 26 13.44 2.70 -6.19
N ARG A 27 13.90 3.95 -6.29
CA ARG A 27 15.11 4.44 -5.63
C ARG A 27 14.94 4.45 -4.11
N LEU A 28 13.83 5.00 -3.60
CA LEU A 28 13.53 5.00 -2.16
C LEU A 28 13.45 3.58 -1.59
N ARG A 29 12.76 2.66 -2.29
CA ARG A 29 12.73 1.24 -1.92
C ARG A 29 14.14 0.66 -1.84
N TYR A 30 14.97 0.89 -2.85
CA TYR A 30 16.36 0.42 -2.85
C TYR A 30 17.12 0.91 -1.63
N LEU A 31 17.09 2.20 -1.34
CA LEU A 31 17.79 2.79 -0.20
C LEU A 31 17.31 2.20 1.13
N CYS A 32 16.00 2.07 1.33
CA CYS A 32 15.40 1.50 2.54
C CYS A 32 15.80 0.03 2.75
N TYR A 33 15.72 -0.79 1.71
CA TYR A 33 16.04 -2.22 1.79
C TYR A 33 17.55 -2.47 1.92
N ARG A 34 18.37 -1.70 1.19
CA ARG A 34 19.85 -1.78 1.31
C ARG A 34 20.33 -1.39 2.70
N ARG A 35 19.84 -0.27 3.24
CA ARG A 35 20.23 0.19 4.59
C ARG A 35 19.94 -0.85 5.67
N ARG A 36 18.97 -1.72 5.46
CA ARG A 36 18.63 -2.82 6.37
C ARG A 36 19.28 -4.17 6.01
N GLY A 37 20.15 -4.22 5.03
CA GLY A 37 20.78 -5.45 4.57
C GLY A 37 19.81 -6.47 3.94
N ALA A 38 18.61 -6.02 3.55
CA ALA A 38 17.54 -6.90 3.07
C ALA A 38 17.72 -7.33 1.61
N ILE A 39 18.51 -6.59 0.83
CA ILE A 39 18.84 -6.88 -0.57
C ILE A 39 20.34 -6.65 -0.83
N PRO A 40 20.95 -7.31 -1.82
CA PRO A 40 22.31 -7.03 -2.25
C PRO A 40 22.41 -5.66 -2.94
N GLU A 41 23.62 -5.18 -3.13
CA GLU A 41 23.91 -4.00 -3.94
C GLU A 41 23.50 -4.23 -5.40
N ARG A 42 22.96 -3.17 -6.02
CA ARG A 42 22.52 -3.17 -7.42
C ARG A 42 23.10 -1.94 -8.14
N ALA A 43 23.70 -2.15 -9.29
CA ALA A 43 24.31 -1.07 -10.07
C ALA A 43 23.32 0.06 -10.45
N VAL A 44 22.08 -0.29 -10.71
CA VAL A 44 21.03 0.70 -11.10
C VAL A 44 20.51 1.51 -9.90
N GLY A 45 20.78 1.07 -8.64
CA GLY A 45 20.29 1.78 -7.46
C GLY A 45 18.76 1.81 -7.31
N GLN A 46 18.05 0.85 -7.92
CA GLN A 46 16.60 0.72 -7.87
C GLN A 46 16.17 -0.67 -7.40
N PHE A 47 15.04 -0.74 -6.70
CA PHE A 47 14.42 -2.00 -6.29
C PHE A 47 12.98 -2.07 -6.77
N ARG A 48 12.79 -2.83 -7.84
CA ARG A 48 11.49 -3.19 -8.41
C ARG A 48 11.45 -4.71 -8.69
N ASP A 49 10.25 -5.24 -8.85
CA ASP A 49 9.99 -6.63 -9.17
C ASP A 49 8.93 -6.77 -10.29
N SER A 50 8.59 -8.00 -10.65
CA SER A 50 7.64 -8.28 -11.74
C SER A 50 6.21 -7.78 -11.49
N PHE A 51 5.84 -7.47 -10.26
CA PHE A 51 4.52 -6.95 -9.94
C PHE A 51 4.37 -5.46 -10.23
N ASP A 52 5.45 -4.68 -10.22
CA ASP A 52 5.37 -3.21 -10.36
C ASP A 52 4.84 -2.72 -11.72
N GLY A 53 4.72 -3.59 -12.72
CA GLY A 53 4.15 -3.27 -14.04
C GLY A 53 2.73 -3.78 -14.27
N LEU A 54 2.11 -4.45 -13.28
CA LEU A 54 0.78 -5.02 -13.45
C LEU A 54 -0.32 -3.97 -13.28
N PRO A 55 -1.46 -4.10 -13.98
CA PRO A 55 -2.53 -3.10 -13.98
C PRO A 55 -3.25 -2.95 -12.63
N ASN A 56 -3.15 -3.95 -11.76
CA ASN A 56 -3.75 -3.97 -10.44
C ASN A 56 -2.79 -3.51 -9.33
N GLN A 57 -1.64 -2.91 -9.68
CA GLN A 57 -0.63 -2.44 -8.74
C GLN A 57 -0.59 -0.91 -8.69
N PHE A 58 -0.72 -0.37 -7.49
CA PHE A 58 -0.78 1.06 -7.23
C PHE A 58 0.36 1.43 -6.27
N SER A 59 1.32 2.23 -6.75
CA SER A 59 2.41 2.74 -5.91
C SER A 59 2.07 4.15 -5.45
N TYR A 60 2.01 4.35 -4.13
CA TYR A 60 1.85 5.67 -3.53
C TYR A 60 3.19 6.22 -3.07
N LEU A 61 3.35 7.52 -3.20
CA LEU A 61 4.54 8.27 -2.84
C LEU A 61 4.16 9.45 -1.95
N ILE A 62 4.99 9.72 -0.96
CA ILE A 62 4.96 10.95 -0.17
C ILE A 62 6.28 11.65 -0.40
N ARG A 63 6.24 12.96 -0.69
CA ARG A 63 7.41 13.83 -0.75
C ARG A 63 7.47 14.73 0.48
N ASP A 64 8.64 15.18 0.84
CA ASP A 64 8.82 16.22 1.84
C ASP A 64 8.59 17.63 1.25
N SER A 65 8.81 18.66 2.05
CA SER A 65 8.67 20.05 1.61
C SER A 65 9.72 20.50 0.58
N GLY A 66 10.78 19.73 0.41
CA GLY A 66 11.83 19.91 -0.60
C GLY A 66 11.62 19.05 -1.84
N GLU A 67 10.44 18.43 -1.99
CA GLU A 67 10.08 17.52 -3.09
C GLU A 67 10.88 16.20 -3.11
N GLU A 68 11.64 15.89 -2.05
CA GLU A 68 12.38 14.64 -1.95
C GLU A 68 11.47 13.46 -1.56
N PRO A 69 11.68 12.27 -2.13
CA PRO A 69 10.93 11.06 -1.79
C PRO A 69 11.08 10.68 -0.32
N LEU A 70 9.99 10.73 0.44
CA LEU A 70 9.97 10.52 1.88
C LEU A 70 9.47 9.14 2.29
N ALA A 71 8.39 8.68 1.68
CA ALA A 71 7.79 7.39 2.00
C ALA A 71 7.02 6.83 0.80
N THR A 72 6.90 5.51 0.73
CA THR A 72 6.17 4.82 -0.37
C THR A 72 5.56 3.51 0.11
N ILE A 73 4.48 3.11 -0.56
CA ILE A 73 3.82 1.82 -0.42
C ILE A 73 3.39 1.33 -1.81
N ARG A 74 3.37 0.02 -2.02
CA ARG A 74 2.63 -0.59 -3.13
C ARG A 74 1.37 -1.24 -2.58
N VAL A 75 0.25 -1.00 -3.23
CA VAL A 75 -1.04 -1.62 -2.95
C VAL A 75 -1.47 -2.43 -4.16
N SER A 76 -1.70 -3.73 -3.95
CA SER A 76 -2.24 -4.63 -4.97
C SER A 76 -3.73 -4.80 -4.74
N VAL A 77 -4.56 -4.63 -5.77
CA VAL A 77 -6.00 -4.92 -5.71
C VAL A 77 -6.25 -6.27 -6.37
N VAL A 78 -6.86 -7.19 -5.64
CA VAL A 78 -7.24 -8.51 -6.17
C VAL A 78 -8.77 -8.60 -6.25
N ARG A 79 -9.25 -8.67 -7.48
CA ARG A 79 -10.67 -8.74 -7.86
C ARG A 79 -10.81 -9.64 -9.10
N LYS A 80 -11.32 -10.85 -8.91
CA LYS A 80 -11.47 -11.85 -9.98
C LYS A 80 -12.40 -11.41 -11.13
N ASP A 81 -13.46 -10.69 -10.78
CA ASP A 81 -14.41 -10.13 -11.74
C ASP A 81 -13.82 -9.05 -12.66
N LEU A 82 -12.71 -8.41 -12.23
CA LEU A 82 -11.93 -7.48 -13.04
C LEU A 82 -10.75 -8.16 -13.78
N GLY A 83 -10.57 -9.46 -13.62
CA GLY A 83 -9.40 -10.20 -14.12
C GLY A 83 -8.10 -9.89 -13.38
N TRP A 84 -8.17 -9.31 -12.20
CA TRP A 84 -7.05 -8.91 -11.35
C TRP A 84 -6.82 -9.96 -10.26
N THR A 85 -5.95 -10.92 -10.54
CA THR A 85 -5.73 -12.07 -9.66
C THR A 85 -4.35 -12.09 -8.99
N GLU A 86 -3.36 -11.40 -9.56
CA GLU A 86 -1.98 -11.49 -9.10
C GLU A 86 -1.70 -10.58 -7.90
N SER A 87 -1.09 -11.16 -6.85
CA SER A 87 -0.56 -10.40 -5.71
C SER A 87 0.76 -10.98 -5.22
N PRO A 88 1.64 -10.15 -4.63
CA PRO A 88 2.85 -10.65 -4.01
C PRO A 88 2.63 -11.67 -2.89
N ALA A 89 1.56 -11.50 -2.09
CA ALA A 89 1.21 -12.42 -1.02
C ALA A 89 0.85 -13.82 -1.56
N GLU A 90 0.19 -13.91 -2.71
CA GLU A 90 -0.12 -15.18 -3.36
C GLU A 90 1.15 -16.01 -3.63
N ARG A 91 2.20 -15.34 -4.11
CA ARG A 91 3.47 -16.02 -4.39
C ARG A 91 4.13 -16.65 -3.16
N VAL A 92 3.84 -16.13 -1.96
CA VAL A 92 4.42 -16.57 -0.70
C VAL A 92 3.50 -17.49 0.08
N PHE A 93 2.21 -17.20 0.07
CA PHE A 93 1.20 -17.83 0.92
C PHE A 93 0.07 -18.51 0.14
N GLY A 94 0.15 -18.59 -1.20
CA GLY A 94 -0.93 -19.09 -2.04
C GLY A 94 -1.34 -20.53 -1.77
N ASP A 95 -0.47 -21.36 -1.19
CA ASP A 95 -0.76 -22.72 -0.73
C ASP A 95 -1.39 -22.77 0.67
N HIS A 96 -1.45 -21.64 1.41
CA HIS A 96 -1.98 -21.61 2.77
C HIS A 96 -3.51 -21.43 2.77
N ALA A 97 -4.23 -22.26 3.56
CA ALA A 97 -5.69 -22.27 3.59
C ALA A 97 -6.32 -20.90 3.91
N ALA A 98 -5.73 -20.13 4.84
CA ALA A 98 -6.23 -18.79 5.16
C ALA A 98 -6.06 -17.80 4.01
N PHE A 99 -4.97 -17.89 3.23
CA PHE A 99 -4.81 -17.09 2.02
C PHE A 99 -5.82 -17.49 0.95
N GLN A 100 -6.03 -18.78 0.72
CA GLN A 100 -7.02 -19.28 -0.24
C GLN A 100 -8.42 -18.78 0.09
N LEU A 101 -8.81 -18.77 1.37
CA LEU A 101 -10.09 -18.23 1.83
C LEU A 101 -10.25 -16.74 1.47
N MET A 102 -9.21 -15.91 1.68
CA MET A 102 -9.24 -14.50 1.26
C MET A 102 -9.28 -14.35 -0.26
N ALA A 103 -8.55 -15.19 -0.99
CA ALA A 103 -8.47 -15.18 -2.44
C ALA A 103 -9.74 -15.68 -3.14
N GLU A 104 -10.63 -16.38 -2.45
CA GLU A 104 -11.98 -16.72 -2.94
C GLU A 104 -12.88 -15.49 -3.04
N SER A 105 -12.66 -14.48 -2.22
CA SER A 105 -13.38 -13.21 -2.28
C SER A 105 -12.53 -12.12 -2.98
N SER A 106 -12.39 -10.96 -2.39
CA SER A 106 -11.59 -9.87 -2.91
C SER A 106 -10.77 -9.21 -1.81
N PHE A 107 -9.57 -8.74 -2.14
CA PHE A 107 -8.71 -8.11 -1.15
C PHE A 107 -7.80 -7.05 -1.76
N VAL A 108 -7.27 -6.18 -0.90
CA VAL A 108 -6.09 -5.36 -1.20
C VAL A 108 -4.92 -5.81 -0.34
N GLU A 109 -3.73 -5.82 -0.92
CA GLU A 109 -2.48 -6.13 -0.23
C GLU A 109 -1.56 -4.93 -0.16
N ALA A 110 -1.13 -4.55 1.06
CA ALA A 110 -0.04 -3.62 1.27
C ALA A 110 1.31 -4.34 1.22
N SER A 111 2.17 -3.91 0.32
CA SER A 111 3.52 -4.42 0.17
C SER A 111 4.53 -3.30 -0.08
N ARG A 112 5.81 -3.59 0.05
CA ARG A 112 6.89 -2.64 -0.24
C ARG A 112 6.77 -1.29 0.49
N LEU A 113 6.17 -1.27 1.69
CA LEU A 113 6.12 -0.07 2.52
C LEU A 113 7.53 0.32 2.96
N CYS A 114 7.93 1.54 2.64
CA CYS A 114 9.23 2.11 2.96
C CYS A 114 9.06 3.50 3.55
N LEU A 115 9.77 3.74 4.64
CA LEU A 115 9.87 5.05 5.28
C LEU A 115 11.32 5.51 5.21
N GLY A 116 11.58 6.65 4.56
CA GLY A 116 12.89 7.31 4.52
C GLY A 116 13.35 7.78 5.89
N GLY A 117 14.58 8.23 6.01
CA GLY A 117 15.19 8.55 7.30
C GLY A 117 14.51 9.65 8.10
N THR A 118 13.81 10.58 7.43
CA THR A 118 13.09 11.72 8.03
C THR A 118 11.58 11.49 8.08
N ALA A 119 11.09 10.36 7.58
CA ALA A 119 9.67 10.03 7.59
C ALA A 119 9.14 9.90 9.03
N ARG A 120 7.95 10.45 9.25
CA ARG A 120 7.27 10.43 10.55
C ARG A 120 6.17 9.37 10.58
N ARG A 121 5.60 9.15 11.76
CA ARG A 121 4.47 8.25 11.97
C ARG A 121 3.28 8.59 11.06
N ASP A 122 3.04 9.87 10.78
CA ASP A 122 1.95 10.33 9.92
C ASP A 122 2.09 9.82 8.47
N SER A 123 3.33 9.69 7.96
CA SER A 123 3.57 9.08 6.64
C SER A 123 3.14 7.62 6.59
N PHE A 124 3.36 6.88 7.66
CA PHE A 124 2.89 5.50 7.78
C PHE A 124 1.36 5.41 7.76
N TYR A 125 0.70 6.32 8.51
CA TYR A 125 -0.77 6.36 8.55
C TYR A 125 -1.38 6.74 7.20
N ALA A 126 -0.83 7.74 6.51
CA ALA A 126 -1.30 8.14 5.19
C ALA A 126 -1.16 7.01 4.16
N LEU A 127 -0.03 6.29 4.17
CA LEU A 127 0.18 5.17 3.25
C LEU A 127 -0.79 4.01 3.52
N LEU A 128 -1.08 3.67 4.78
CA LEU A 128 -2.09 2.65 5.08
C LEU A 128 -3.51 3.15 4.85
N GLY A 129 -3.75 4.46 5.00
CA GLY A 129 -5.00 5.10 4.59
C GLY A 129 -5.27 4.93 3.09
N SER A 130 -4.25 5.06 2.24
CA SER A 130 -4.36 4.80 0.79
C SER A 130 -4.78 3.37 0.48
N MET A 131 -4.28 2.38 1.23
CA MET A 131 -4.71 0.99 1.09
C MET A 131 -6.19 0.82 1.43
N ALA A 132 -6.64 1.40 2.55
CA ALA A 132 -8.03 1.33 2.97
C ALA A 132 -8.96 2.04 1.97
N ALA A 133 -8.56 3.22 1.47
CA ALA A 133 -9.30 3.97 0.46
C ALA A 133 -9.45 3.20 -0.86
N LEU A 134 -8.40 2.49 -1.31
CA LEU A 134 -8.50 1.59 -2.46
C LEU A 134 -9.42 0.40 -2.16
N GLY A 135 -9.34 -0.15 -0.96
CA GLY A 135 -10.26 -1.22 -0.53
C GLY A 135 -11.73 -0.80 -0.64
N GLU A 136 -12.05 0.42 -0.23
CA GLU A 136 -13.39 1.01 -0.39
C GLU A 136 -13.76 1.21 -1.86
N GLN A 137 -12.88 1.84 -2.62
CA GLN A 137 -13.11 2.17 -4.03
C GLN A 137 -13.38 0.92 -4.88
N TYR A 138 -12.70 -0.17 -4.58
CA TYR A 138 -12.86 -1.45 -5.29
C TYR A 138 -13.77 -2.43 -4.54
N GLU A 139 -14.45 -2.00 -3.49
CA GLU A 139 -15.42 -2.80 -2.72
C GLU A 139 -14.89 -4.18 -2.32
N VAL A 140 -13.64 -4.23 -1.87
CA VAL A 140 -13.01 -5.48 -1.44
C VAL A 140 -13.50 -5.90 -0.05
N GLU A 141 -13.39 -7.20 0.25
CA GLU A 141 -13.76 -7.71 1.56
C GLU A 141 -12.61 -7.67 2.58
N TRP A 142 -11.37 -7.82 2.11
CA TRP A 142 -10.22 -7.96 2.98
C TRP A 142 -9.15 -6.91 2.71
N LEU A 143 -8.50 -6.48 3.79
CA LEU A 143 -7.22 -5.79 3.76
C LEU A 143 -6.15 -6.74 4.27
N THR A 144 -5.04 -6.89 3.55
CA THR A 144 -3.94 -7.76 3.93
C THR A 144 -2.60 -7.06 3.81
N ALA A 145 -1.64 -7.50 4.60
CA ALA A 145 -0.27 -7.02 4.57
C ALA A 145 0.70 -8.14 4.90
N CYS A 146 1.89 -8.06 4.32
CA CYS A 146 3.00 -8.98 4.63
C CYS A 146 4.19 -8.19 5.22
N PRO A 147 4.05 -7.63 6.44
CA PRO A 147 5.17 -6.96 7.09
C PRO A 147 6.26 -7.96 7.48
N ARG A 148 7.47 -7.44 7.73
CA ARG A 148 8.48 -8.21 8.46
C ARG A 148 7.93 -8.59 9.83
N VAL A 149 8.31 -9.78 10.31
CA VAL A 149 7.83 -10.31 11.60
C VAL A 149 7.98 -9.30 12.73
N GLU A 150 9.12 -8.60 12.79
CA GLU A 150 9.39 -7.60 13.85
C GLU A 150 8.48 -6.36 13.79
N HIS A 151 7.75 -6.18 12.68
CA HIS A 151 6.83 -5.06 12.51
C HIS A 151 5.36 -5.47 12.62
N SER A 152 5.04 -6.75 12.68
CA SER A 152 3.67 -7.29 12.70
C SER A 152 2.85 -6.72 13.85
N GLU A 153 3.45 -6.57 15.03
CA GLU A 153 2.78 -6.05 16.22
C GLU A 153 2.23 -4.62 16.01
N VAL A 154 2.90 -3.80 15.21
CA VAL A 154 2.42 -2.43 14.90
C VAL A 154 1.10 -2.47 14.14
N TYR A 155 0.97 -3.35 13.15
CA TYR A 155 -0.26 -3.53 12.38
C TYR A 155 -1.39 -4.08 13.24
N GLN A 156 -1.08 -5.05 14.11
CA GLN A 156 -2.04 -5.66 15.01
C GLN A 156 -2.59 -4.64 16.02
N ARG A 157 -1.70 -3.91 16.70
CA ARG A 157 -2.10 -2.94 17.74
C ARG A 157 -2.79 -1.69 17.21
N LEU A 158 -2.33 -1.16 16.06
CA LEU A 158 -2.86 0.09 15.54
C LEU A 158 -4.10 -0.09 14.66
N TYR A 159 -4.18 -1.20 13.94
CA TYR A 159 -5.21 -1.40 12.91
C TYR A 159 -6.03 -2.68 13.10
N GLY A 160 -5.77 -3.45 14.16
CA GLY A 160 -6.51 -4.67 14.45
C GLY A 160 -6.27 -5.84 13.49
N PHE A 161 -5.21 -5.77 12.67
CA PHE A 161 -4.82 -6.90 11.82
C PHE A 161 -4.58 -8.16 12.66
N ARG A 162 -4.86 -9.32 12.10
CA ARG A 162 -4.64 -10.62 12.74
C ARG A 162 -3.66 -11.45 11.94
N PRO A 163 -2.75 -12.20 12.58
CA PRO A 163 -1.95 -13.23 11.92
C PRO A 163 -2.86 -14.26 11.25
N MET A 164 -2.59 -14.54 9.98
CA MET A 164 -3.37 -15.47 9.15
C MET A 164 -2.57 -16.73 8.80
N ALA A 165 -1.24 -16.65 8.83
CA ALA A 165 -0.35 -17.76 8.53
C ALA A 165 0.96 -17.61 9.27
N GLU A 166 1.67 -18.73 9.48
CA GLU A 166 3.02 -18.75 10.03
C GLU A 166 3.99 -17.95 9.12
N PRO A 167 5.04 -17.33 9.73
CA PRO A 167 6.02 -16.56 8.98
C PRO A 167 6.69 -17.36 7.88
N ARG A 168 6.89 -16.71 6.73
CA ARG A 168 7.58 -17.26 5.57
C ARG A 168 8.58 -16.28 4.99
N ARG A 169 9.64 -16.81 4.38
CA ARG A 169 10.60 -15.99 3.66
C ARG A 169 9.95 -15.33 2.46
N TYR A 170 10.02 -14.00 2.42
CA TYR A 170 9.47 -13.25 1.30
C TYR A 170 10.43 -13.23 0.12
N PHE A 171 9.90 -13.29 -1.11
CA PHE A 171 10.73 -13.34 -2.31
C PHE A 171 11.53 -12.05 -2.54
N GLY A 172 12.77 -12.21 -3.01
CA GLY A 172 13.66 -11.10 -3.37
C GLY A 172 14.25 -10.31 -2.20
N VAL A 173 14.02 -10.77 -0.95
CA VAL A 173 14.56 -10.16 0.27
C VAL A 173 15.07 -11.22 1.25
N SER A 174 15.88 -10.82 2.22
CA SER A 174 16.55 -11.74 3.16
C SER A 174 15.79 -11.99 4.47
N PHE A 175 14.57 -11.43 4.64
CA PHE A 175 13.79 -11.55 5.87
C PHE A 175 12.50 -12.36 5.68
N GLU A 176 11.94 -12.79 6.80
CA GLU A 176 10.62 -13.41 6.87
C GLU A 176 9.53 -12.38 7.08
N THR A 177 8.36 -12.66 6.54
CA THR A 177 7.15 -11.88 6.68
C THR A 177 6.03 -12.74 7.26
N GLU A 178 5.12 -12.09 7.94
CA GLU A 178 3.90 -12.70 8.45
C GLU A 178 2.72 -12.23 7.59
N LEU A 179 1.83 -13.15 7.23
CA LEU A 179 0.58 -12.79 6.56
C LEU A 179 -0.41 -12.25 7.58
N LEU A 180 -0.78 -11.00 7.45
CA LEU A 180 -1.79 -10.35 8.28
C LEU A 180 -3.03 -10.04 7.48
N GLY A 181 -4.21 -10.17 8.09
CA GLY A 181 -5.48 -9.84 7.47
C GLY A 181 -6.45 -9.18 8.44
N ILE A 182 -7.34 -8.35 7.89
CA ILE A 182 -8.50 -7.77 8.58
C ILE A 182 -9.62 -7.57 7.54
N ARG A 183 -10.87 -7.69 7.95
CA ARG A 183 -12.00 -7.35 7.08
C ARG A 183 -12.15 -5.84 6.96
N LEU A 184 -12.57 -5.37 5.79
CA LEU A 184 -12.76 -3.94 5.53
C LEU A 184 -13.82 -3.31 6.45
N ASP A 185 -14.88 -4.05 6.76
CA ASP A 185 -15.92 -3.59 7.68
C ASP A 185 -15.43 -3.42 9.13
N GLU A 186 -14.54 -4.31 9.59
CA GLU A 186 -13.94 -4.22 10.92
C GLU A 186 -13.03 -2.98 11.05
N ILE A 187 -12.22 -2.69 10.04
CA ILE A 187 -11.34 -1.51 10.08
C ILE A 187 -12.13 -0.19 9.96
N ARG A 188 -13.25 -0.18 9.23
CA ARG A 188 -14.19 0.95 9.23
C ARG A 188 -14.74 1.24 10.62
N GLU A 189 -15.14 0.20 11.33
CA GLU A 189 -15.66 0.34 12.69
C GLU A 189 -14.59 0.84 13.66
N LEU A 190 -13.34 0.37 13.48
CA LEU A 190 -12.21 0.86 14.25
C LEU A 190 -11.93 2.34 13.94
N ALA A 191 -11.92 2.74 12.67
CA ALA A 191 -11.67 4.11 12.24
C ALA A 191 -12.67 5.09 12.85
N ARG A 192 -13.96 4.76 12.87
CA ARG A 192 -15.00 5.60 13.52
C ARG A 192 -14.75 5.87 15.01
N ARG A 193 -14.05 4.98 15.69
CA ARG A 193 -13.69 5.12 17.11
C ARG A 193 -12.40 5.86 17.35
N VAL A 194 -11.60 6.05 16.32
CA VAL A 194 -10.28 6.63 16.38
C VAL A 194 -10.19 7.83 15.43
N PRO A 195 -10.48 9.05 15.88
CA PRO A 195 -10.68 10.23 15.02
C PRO A 195 -9.56 10.47 14.00
N TRP A 196 -8.30 10.29 14.37
CA TRP A 196 -7.18 10.47 13.44
C TRP A 196 -7.16 9.43 12.31
N MET A 197 -7.70 8.23 12.54
CA MET A 197 -7.83 7.21 11.47
C MET A 197 -8.94 7.58 10.50
N GLU A 198 -10.05 8.05 11.01
CA GLU A 198 -11.17 8.52 10.19
C GLU A 198 -10.76 9.70 9.32
N ASP A 199 -10.11 10.71 9.90
CA ASP A 199 -9.59 11.88 9.18
C ASP A 199 -8.59 11.48 8.08
N ALA A 200 -7.66 10.59 8.38
CA ALA A 200 -6.68 10.09 7.41
C ALA A 200 -7.33 9.28 6.27
N TRP A 201 -8.29 8.44 6.60
CA TRP A 201 -9.04 7.63 5.65
C TRP A 201 -9.88 8.49 4.69
N GLU A 202 -10.69 9.41 5.21
CA GLU A 202 -11.51 10.29 4.39
C GLU A 202 -10.67 11.20 3.50
N ALA A 203 -9.54 11.70 3.99
CA ALA A 203 -8.61 12.48 3.20
C ALA A 203 -8.05 11.67 2.01
N GLU A 204 -7.68 10.42 2.19
CA GLU A 204 -7.16 9.55 1.14
C GLU A 204 -8.27 9.09 0.16
N LYS A 205 -9.47 8.81 0.66
CA LYS A 205 -10.62 8.48 -0.16
C LYS A 205 -10.95 9.62 -1.14
N TYR A 206 -10.96 10.87 -0.67
CA TYR A 206 -11.17 12.04 -1.51
C TYR A 206 -10.09 12.16 -2.60
N ARG A 207 -8.82 11.99 -2.25
CA ARG A 207 -7.70 12.05 -3.21
C ARG A 207 -7.74 10.91 -4.23
N SER A 208 -8.05 9.70 -3.79
CA SER A 208 -8.16 8.53 -4.67
C SER A 208 -9.28 8.68 -5.67
N SER A 209 -10.45 9.19 -5.27
CA SER A 209 -11.60 9.43 -6.17
C SER A 209 -11.30 10.51 -7.20
N THR A 210 -10.69 11.62 -6.80
CA THR A 210 -10.28 12.72 -7.70
C THR A 210 -9.24 12.25 -8.71
N ASN A 211 -8.30 11.45 -8.27
CA ASN A 211 -7.26 10.88 -9.13
C ASN A 211 -7.82 9.88 -10.15
N PHE A 212 -8.85 9.12 -9.80
CA PHE A 212 -9.48 8.15 -10.70
C PHE A 212 -10.28 8.85 -11.83
N SER A 213 -11.03 9.89 -11.50
CA SER A 213 -11.79 10.68 -12.50
C SER A 213 -10.89 11.22 -13.60
N LEU A 214 -9.71 11.73 -13.24
CA LEU A 214 -8.72 12.22 -14.20
C LEU A 214 -8.12 11.14 -15.11
N GLN A 215 -8.11 9.87 -14.70
CA GLN A 215 -7.66 8.76 -15.56
C GLN A 215 -8.73 8.34 -16.56
N TYR A 216 -9.99 8.33 -16.16
CA TYR A 216 -11.09 7.94 -17.02
C TYR A 216 -11.26 8.93 -18.19
N GLU A 217 -11.15 10.23 -17.93
CA GLU A 217 -11.22 11.27 -18.96
C GLU A 217 -10.06 11.19 -19.98
N LYS A 218 -8.84 10.84 -19.55
CA LYS A 218 -7.69 10.68 -20.46
C LYS A 218 -7.74 9.39 -21.29
N GLY A 219 -8.31 8.31 -20.76
CA GLY A 219 -8.48 7.04 -21.46
C GLY A 219 -9.52 7.11 -22.58
N THR A 220 -10.59 7.90 -22.41
CA THR A 220 -11.64 8.09 -23.41
C THR A 220 -11.25 9.04 -24.54
N ALA A 221 -10.34 9.98 -24.27
CA ALA A 221 -9.83 10.91 -25.30
C ALA A 221 -8.86 10.26 -26.29
N SER A 222 -8.20 9.15 -25.92
CA SER A 222 -7.23 8.46 -26.79
C SER A 222 -7.85 7.45 -27.77
N SER A 223 -9.13 7.08 -27.58
CA SER A 223 -9.80 6.09 -28.45
C SER A 223 -10.55 6.68 -29.66
N ASN A 224 -10.60 8.02 -29.78
CA ASN A 224 -11.39 8.69 -30.84
C ASN A 224 -10.55 9.27 -31.99
N THR A 225 -9.28 8.87 -32.15
CA THR A 225 -8.48 9.31 -33.30
C THR A 225 -7.95 8.11 -34.09
N ARG A 226 -8.85 7.36 -34.73
CA ARG A 226 -8.57 6.52 -35.91
C ARG A 226 -9.84 6.42 -36.75
N VAL A 227 -9.95 7.30 -37.70
CA VAL A 227 -10.65 7.10 -38.97
C VAL A 227 -9.67 7.46 -40.07
#